data_2538a42d13cb890ae625b5a36dbd8fb8
#
_entry.id   2538a42d13cb890ae625b5a36dbd8fb8
#
_cell.length_a   1.000
_cell.length_b   1.000
_cell.length_c   1.000
_cell.angle_alpha   90.00
_cell.angle_beta   90.00
_cell.angle_gamma   90.00
#
_symmetry.space_group_name_H-M   'P 1'
#
loop_
_entity.id
_entity.type
_entity.pdbx_description
1 polymer ?
#
loop_
_entity_poly.entity_id
_entity_poly.type
_entity_poly.pdbx_seq_one_letter_code
_entity_poly.pdbx_strand_id
1 'polypeptide(L)'
;MSVGVIIEHHVRPGSREQVHAIWDQLLRPAIEANLGHEAYSYMYDVEDADVIRAFQQYTDAEAASRFLSTDAYAAYVVAVENLLVGPPTVTRTDIIWSKARELPQP
;
A
#
# COMPACT_ATOMS: atom_id res chain seq x y z
N MET A 1 -2.37 -18.42 -4.88
CA MET A 1 -1.84 -17.52 -5.93
C MET A 1 -1.66 -16.14 -5.35
N SER A 2 -0.47 -15.59 -5.53
CA SER A 2 -0.18 -14.24 -5.06
C SER A 2 -0.98 -13.20 -5.80
N VAL A 3 -1.39 -12.16 -5.08
CA VAL A 3 -2.12 -11.05 -5.67
C VAL A 3 -1.39 -9.75 -5.39
N GLY A 4 -1.54 -8.79 -6.30
CA GLY A 4 -1.03 -7.45 -6.13
C GLY A 4 -2.14 -6.48 -5.80
N VAL A 5 -1.81 -5.47 -5.03
CA VAL A 5 -2.70 -4.33 -4.79
C VAL A 5 -1.88 -3.08 -5.05
N ILE A 6 -2.38 -2.22 -5.92
CA ILE A 6 -1.75 -0.94 -6.23
C ILE A 6 -2.68 0.14 -5.69
N ILE A 7 -2.16 0.98 -4.81
CA ILE A 7 -2.91 2.11 -4.26
C ILE A 7 -2.27 3.39 -4.75
N GLU A 8 -3.10 4.30 -5.24
CA GLU A 8 -2.64 5.61 -5.67
C GLU A 8 -3.38 6.69 -4.89
N HIS A 9 -2.59 7.57 -4.27
CA HIS A 9 -3.11 8.76 -3.59
C HIS A 9 -2.76 10.00 -4.39
N HIS A 10 -3.74 10.86 -4.58
CA HIS A 10 -3.51 12.22 -5.04
C HIS A 10 -3.66 13.12 -3.82
N VAL A 11 -2.56 13.72 -3.38
CA VAL A 11 -2.55 14.52 -2.16
C VAL A 11 -2.74 16.00 -2.47
N ARG A 12 -3.18 16.74 -1.50
CA ARG A 12 -3.24 18.20 -1.62
C ARG A 12 -1.83 18.75 -1.84
N PRO A 13 -1.69 19.85 -2.60
CA PRO A 13 -0.36 20.40 -2.91
C PRO A 13 0.50 20.55 -1.67
N GLY A 14 1.71 19.99 -1.74
CA GLY A 14 2.69 20.07 -0.65
C GLY A 14 2.46 19.12 0.51
N SER A 15 1.49 18.21 0.43
CA SER A 15 1.13 17.33 1.57
C SER A 15 1.76 15.95 1.51
N ARG A 16 2.55 15.65 0.48
CA ARG A 16 3.05 14.27 0.26
C ARG A 16 3.92 13.76 1.43
N GLU A 17 4.80 14.59 1.94
CA GLU A 17 5.65 14.18 3.05
C GLU A 17 4.87 13.99 4.35
N GLN A 18 3.83 14.79 4.56
CA GLN A 18 2.97 14.64 5.72
C GLN A 18 2.18 13.33 5.67
N VAL A 19 1.65 12.97 4.51
CA VAL A 19 0.96 11.68 4.32
C VAL A 19 1.94 10.54 4.56
N HIS A 20 3.16 10.65 4.05
CA HIS A 20 4.19 9.64 4.29
C HIS A 20 4.49 9.47 5.78
N ALA A 21 4.61 10.58 6.51
CA ALA A 21 4.88 10.51 7.94
C ALA A 21 3.77 9.80 8.71
N ILE A 22 2.51 10.03 8.33
CA ILE A 22 1.37 9.36 8.93
C ILE A 22 1.38 7.87 8.60
N TRP A 23 1.66 7.52 7.34
CA TRP A 23 1.80 6.13 6.91
C TRP A 23 2.90 5.41 7.71
N ASP A 24 4.04 6.05 7.87
CA ASP A 24 5.18 5.50 8.58
C ASP A 24 4.84 5.21 10.06
N GLN A 25 4.04 6.07 10.66
CA GLN A 25 3.65 5.93 12.05
C GLN A 25 2.53 4.91 12.25
N LEU A 26 1.48 4.94 11.41
CA LEU A 26 0.26 4.17 11.65
C LEU A 26 0.21 2.85 10.90
N LEU A 27 0.73 2.81 9.67
CA LEU A 27 0.52 1.64 8.81
C LEU A 27 1.76 0.76 8.66
N ARG A 28 2.93 1.36 8.55
CA ARG A 28 4.16 0.61 8.37
C ARG A 28 4.39 -0.48 9.42
N PRO A 29 4.19 -0.23 10.72
CA PRO A 29 4.37 -1.30 11.71
C PRO A 29 3.44 -2.48 11.50
N ALA A 30 2.21 -2.22 11.07
CA ALA A 30 1.25 -3.27 10.77
C ALA A 30 1.66 -4.08 9.54
N ILE A 31 2.23 -3.41 8.53
CA ILE A 31 2.75 -4.08 7.34
C ILE A 31 3.91 -5.00 7.72
N GLU A 32 4.85 -4.48 8.50
CA GLU A 32 6.03 -5.24 8.91
C GLU A 32 5.67 -6.48 9.72
N ALA A 33 4.60 -6.41 10.49
CA ALA A 33 4.13 -7.54 11.31
C ALA A 33 3.22 -8.51 10.56
N ASN A 34 2.76 -8.15 9.37
CA ASN A 34 1.76 -8.93 8.65
C ASN A 34 2.38 -10.02 7.79
N LEU A 35 2.18 -11.27 8.18
CA LEU A 35 2.70 -12.40 7.43
C LEU A 35 2.02 -12.59 6.06
N GLY A 36 0.88 -11.98 5.84
CA GLY A 36 0.18 -12.03 4.57
C GLY A 36 0.81 -11.18 3.48
N HIS A 37 1.66 -10.21 3.83
CA HIS A 37 2.43 -9.44 2.86
C HIS A 37 3.68 -10.21 2.43
N GLU A 38 3.87 -10.33 1.12
CA GLU A 38 5.10 -10.88 0.54
C GLU A 38 6.07 -9.76 0.13
N ALA A 39 5.52 -8.62 -0.24
CA ALA A 39 6.29 -7.45 -0.64
C ALA A 39 5.48 -6.18 -0.45
N TYR A 40 6.16 -5.07 -0.25
CA TYR A 40 5.53 -3.76 -0.16
C TYR A 40 6.53 -2.72 -0.62
N SER A 41 6.12 -1.85 -1.53
CA SER A 41 6.95 -0.71 -1.96
C SER A 41 6.11 0.57 -1.84
N TYR A 42 6.64 1.54 -1.12
CA TYR A 42 6.03 2.85 -0.98
C TYR A 42 6.80 3.81 -1.88
N MET A 43 6.10 4.48 -2.79
CA MET A 43 6.75 5.18 -3.88
C MET A 43 6.21 6.59 -4.06
N TYR A 44 7.10 7.49 -4.42
CA TYR A 44 6.73 8.82 -4.87
C TYR A 44 6.81 8.86 -6.39
N ASP A 45 5.79 9.47 -7.02
CA ASP A 45 5.88 9.75 -8.45
C ASP A 45 7.02 10.73 -8.71
N VAL A 46 7.82 10.46 -9.74
CA VAL A 46 8.99 11.32 -10.01
C VAL A 46 8.64 12.59 -10.76
N GLU A 47 7.49 12.64 -11.41
CA GLU A 47 7.08 13.80 -12.18
C GLU A 47 5.98 14.61 -11.52
N ASP A 48 5.13 13.97 -10.72
CA ASP A 48 4.04 14.65 -10.01
C ASP A 48 4.33 14.64 -8.51
N ALA A 49 4.62 15.81 -7.98
CA ALA A 49 4.98 15.97 -6.57
C ALA A 49 3.84 15.65 -5.61
N ASP A 50 2.63 15.51 -6.09
CA ASP A 50 1.44 15.30 -5.28
C ASP A 50 0.84 13.90 -5.46
N VAL A 51 1.63 12.96 -5.97
CA VAL A 51 1.17 11.57 -6.17
C VAL A 51 2.05 10.61 -5.39
N ILE A 52 1.39 9.70 -4.66
CA ILE A 52 2.02 8.59 -3.95
C ILE A 52 1.43 7.31 -4.51
N ARG A 53 2.27 6.30 -4.73
CA ARG A 53 1.82 4.97 -5.10
C ARG A 53 2.40 3.95 -4.15
N ALA A 54 1.61 2.94 -3.83
CA ALA A 54 2.08 1.81 -3.04
C ALA A 54 1.76 0.53 -3.81
N PHE A 55 2.77 -0.30 -4.01
CA PHE A 55 2.58 -1.65 -4.53
C PHE A 55 2.69 -2.63 -3.38
N GLN A 56 1.72 -3.53 -3.28
CA GLN A 56 1.67 -4.55 -2.25
C GLN A 56 1.47 -5.90 -2.90
N GLN A 57 2.20 -6.90 -2.41
CA GLN A 57 1.99 -8.27 -2.84
C GLN A 57 1.58 -9.10 -1.64
N TYR A 58 0.50 -9.82 -1.77
CA TYR A 58 -0.07 -10.67 -0.73
C TYR A 58 -0.02 -12.13 -1.14
N THR A 59 -0.02 -13.02 -0.16
CA THR A 59 -0.01 -14.46 -0.40
C THR A 59 -1.21 -14.93 -1.21
N ASP A 60 -2.37 -14.28 -1.01
CA ASP A 60 -3.60 -14.57 -1.75
C ASP A 60 -4.59 -13.42 -1.59
N ALA A 61 -5.71 -13.53 -2.29
CA ALA A 61 -6.75 -12.49 -2.27
C ALA A 61 -7.38 -12.32 -0.89
N GLU A 62 -7.49 -13.39 -0.13
CA GLU A 62 -8.05 -13.33 1.21
C GLU A 62 -7.15 -12.54 2.16
N ALA A 63 -5.83 -12.75 2.07
CA ALA A 63 -4.86 -11.99 2.86
C ALA A 63 -4.95 -10.51 2.53
N ALA A 64 -5.10 -10.14 1.27
CA ALA A 64 -5.28 -8.75 0.85
C ALA A 64 -6.54 -8.15 1.47
N SER A 65 -7.66 -8.86 1.40
CA SER A 65 -8.91 -8.39 1.98
C SER A 65 -8.82 -8.23 3.49
N ARG A 66 -8.16 -9.17 4.17
CA ARG A 66 -7.98 -9.08 5.62
C ARG A 66 -7.19 -7.84 6.01
N PHE A 67 -6.09 -7.57 5.32
CA PHE A 67 -5.25 -6.42 5.67
C PHE A 67 -6.00 -5.11 5.46
N LEU A 68 -6.71 -4.98 4.34
CA LEU A 68 -7.47 -3.77 4.03
C LEU A 68 -8.69 -3.59 4.95
N SER A 69 -8.99 -4.58 5.78
CA SER A 69 -10.07 -4.51 6.77
C SER A 69 -9.56 -4.37 8.19
N THR A 70 -8.25 -4.19 8.39
CA THR A 70 -7.68 -4.03 9.74
C THR A 70 -7.98 -2.65 10.32
N ASP A 71 -7.93 -2.57 11.66
CA ASP A 71 -8.07 -1.30 12.37
C ASP A 71 -6.94 -0.34 12.00
N ALA A 72 -5.73 -0.86 11.79
CA ALA A 72 -4.58 -0.05 11.39
C ALA A 72 -4.83 0.64 10.04
N TYR A 73 -5.35 -0.10 9.07
CA TYR A 73 -5.65 0.48 7.76
C TYR A 73 -6.77 1.53 7.87
N ALA A 74 -7.82 1.22 8.63
CA ALA A 74 -8.92 2.16 8.85
C ALA A 74 -8.43 3.44 9.52
N ALA A 75 -7.58 3.33 10.54
CA ALA A 75 -7.01 4.49 11.22
C ALA A 75 -6.17 5.34 10.29
N TYR A 76 -5.37 4.70 9.43
CA TYR A 76 -4.58 5.40 8.44
C TYR A 76 -5.46 6.18 7.45
N VAL A 77 -6.50 5.53 6.92
CA VAL A 77 -7.41 6.17 5.96
C VAL A 77 -8.05 7.42 6.56
N VAL A 78 -8.52 7.33 7.80
CA VAL A 78 -9.11 8.49 8.49
C VAL A 78 -8.07 9.60 8.70
N ALA A 79 -6.86 9.23 9.11
CA ALA A 79 -5.81 10.21 9.42
C ALA A 79 -5.35 11.01 8.20
N VAL A 80 -5.38 10.41 6.99
CA VAL A 80 -4.91 11.09 5.77
C VAL A 80 -6.03 11.71 4.96
N GLU A 81 -7.29 11.43 5.28
CA GLU A 81 -8.45 11.81 4.47
C GLU A 81 -8.44 13.29 4.06
N ASN A 82 -8.15 14.17 5.01
CA ASN A 82 -8.16 15.62 4.75
C ASN A 82 -6.94 16.10 3.95
N LEU A 83 -5.96 15.24 3.76
CA LEU A 83 -4.75 15.56 3.00
C LEU A 83 -4.84 15.04 1.56
N LEU A 84 -5.89 14.29 1.24
CA LEU A 84 -6.08 13.73 -0.10
C LEU A 84 -7.06 14.55 -0.92
N VAL A 85 -6.86 14.54 -2.23
CA VAL A 85 -7.80 15.08 -3.21
C VAL A 85 -8.65 13.91 -3.67
N GLY A 86 -9.69 13.59 -2.92
CA GLY A 86 -10.58 12.47 -3.23
C GLY A 86 -10.09 11.12 -2.67
N PRO A 87 -10.88 10.08 -2.85
CA PRO A 87 -10.54 8.75 -2.31
C PRO A 87 -9.36 8.13 -3.07
N PRO A 88 -8.61 7.23 -2.40
CA PRO A 88 -7.54 6.50 -3.08
C PRO A 88 -8.08 5.63 -4.21
N THR A 89 -7.27 5.48 -5.25
CA THR A 89 -7.56 4.49 -6.29
C THR A 89 -6.92 3.18 -5.85
N VAL A 90 -7.70 2.11 -5.81
CA VAL A 90 -7.23 0.78 -5.43
C VAL A 90 -7.41 -0.15 -6.60
N THR A 91 -6.32 -0.71 -7.11
CA THR A 91 -6.35 -1.65 -8.23
C THR A 91 -5.86 -3.00 -7.74
N ARG A 92 -6.63 -4.05 -7.98
CA ARG A 92 -6.26 -5.42 -7.61
C ARG A 92 -5.82 -6.17 -8.85
N THR A 93 -4.76 -6.96 -8.71
CA THR A 93 -4.17 -7.71 -9.81
C THR A 93 -3.83 -9.12 -9.38
N ASP A 94 -3.78 -10.04 -10.33
CA ASP A 94 -3.18 -11.35 -10.09
C ASP A 94 -1.70 -11.26 -10.45
N ILE A 95 -0.84 -11.80 -9.61
CA ILE A 95 0.58 -11.86 -9.90
C ILE A 95 0.83 -13.10 -10.75
N ILE A 96 1.12 -12.91 -12.02
CA ILE A 96 1.39 -14.01 -12.93
C ILE A 96 2.83 -14.47 -12.80
N TRP A 97 3.75 -13.51 -12.62
CA TRP A 97 5.17 -13.80 -12.44
C TRP A 97 5.79 -12.70 -11.59
N SER A 98 6.69 -13.10 -10.72
CA SER A 98 7.44 -12.16 -9.88
C SER A 98 8.85 -12.70 -9.70
N LYS A 99 9.83 -11.86 -9.95
CA LYS A 99 11.23 -12.24 -9.77
C LYS A 99 11.52 -12.65 -8.32
N ALA A 100 10.88 -11.99 -7.38
CA ALA A 100 11.04 -12.31 -5.96
C ALA A 100 10.52 -13.71 -5.63
N ARG A 101 9.58 -14.25 -6.43
CA ARG A 101 9.01 -15.58 -6.23
C ARG A 101 9.84 -16.66 -6.88
N GLU A 102 10.86 -16.30 -7.64
CA GLU A 102 11.76 -17.24 -8.29
C GLU A 102 12.89 -17.70 -7.38
N LEU A 103 12.91 -17.23 -6.14
CA LEU A 103 13.88 -17.72 -5.19
C LEU A 103 13.74 -19.23 -5.06
N PRO A 104 14.89 -19.94 -4.91
CA PRO A 104 14.86 -21.40 -4.85
C PRO A 104 13.83 -21.89 -3.85
N GLN A 105 13.04 -22.85 -4.28
CA GLN A 105 12.11 -23.53 -3.42
C GLN A 105 12.74 -24.85 -2.96
N PRO A 106 12.54 -25.21 -1.71
CA PRO A 106 13.03 -26.48 -1.21
C PRO A 106 12.40 -27.63 -1.95
#